data_b1c595d995fe696c552f33f4143e5e5e
#
_entry.id   b1c595d995fe696c552f33f4143e5e5e
#
_cell.length_a   1.000
_cell.length_b   1.000
_cell.length_c   1.000
_cell.angle_alpha   90.00
_cell.angle_beta   90.00
_cell.angle_gamma   90.00
#
_symmetry.space_group_name_H-M   'P 1'
#
loop_
_entity.id
_entity.type
_entity.pdbx_description
1 polymer ?
#
loop_
_entity_poly.entity_id
_entity_poly.type
_entity_poly.pdbx_seq_one_letter_code
_entity_poly.pdbx_strand_id
1 'polypeptide(L)'
;VYGDPTSSTIIGLYGDSHAAEWFPAFEKIVIKHKWKLISYTKRGCPPVDIPTYSKVLGKIYKECAPWRENVLKQMVIDGVQVVFVAHFDRLLSASTRVPMWQKEWRAALQVTVDQLTAEGVTPVLIEDTPYPGQDVPTCLSRHYTNVQLCNPIISSAYRDDMHQMLEDFDSANVHVLWTRQWFCTEVGCPTVVGNILVYRDDNHMTVTFASFIAPLLDAAIVDVVNWVSSHPQ
;
A
#
# COMPACT_ATOMS: atom_id res chain seq x y z
N VAL A 1 -6.35 4.33 16.20
CA VAL A 1 -7.63 3.61 16.09
C VAL A 1 -8.65 4.56 15.49
N TYR A 2 -9.37 4.12 14.45
CA TYR A 2 -10.33 4.91 13.69
C TYR A 2 -11.60 4.09 13.42
N GLY A 3 -12.69 4.74 12.99
CA GLY A 3 -13.99 4.10 12.83
C GLY A 3 -14.67 3.83 14.15
N ASP A 4 -15.36 2.70 14.27
CA ASP A 4 -16.07 2.31 15.49
C ASP A 4 -15.14 1.58 16.48
N PRO A 5 -14.76 2.18 17.62
CA PRO A 5 -13.85 1.56 18.57
C PRO A 5 -14.42 0.30 19.23
N THR A 6 -15.75 0.12 19.18
CA THR A 6 -16.45 -1.02 19.78
C THR A 6 -16.69 -2.17 18.80
N SER A 7 -16.33 -1.99 17.52
CA SER A 7 -16.54 -2.99 16.48
C SER A 7 -15.77 -4.28 16.76
N SER A 8 -16.43 -5.40 16.52
CA SER A 8 -15.78 -6.72 16.50
C SER A 8 -15.05 -7.01 15.17
N THR A 9 -15.36 -6.24 14.11
CA THR A 9 -14.63 -6.31 12.84
C THR A 9 -13.46 -5.33 12.89
N ILE A 10 -12.24 -5.88 13.01
CA ILE A 10 -11.01 -5.12 13.19
C ILE A 10 -10.08 -5.36 12.00
N ILE A 11 -9.78 -4.29 11.26
CA ILE A 11 -8.86 -4.34 10.13
C ILE A 11 -7.59 -3.54 10.41
N GLY A 12 -6.48 -4.00 9.86
CA GLY A 12 -5.17 -3.36 9.92
C GLY A 12 -4.76 -2.73 8.58
N LEU A 13 -4.03 -1.63 8.63
CA LEU A 13 -3.31 -1.06 7.48
C LEU A 13 -1.82 -1.05 7.82
N TYR A 14 -1.01 -1.84 7.09
CA TYR A 14 0.37 -2.12 7.45
C TYR A 14 1.35 -1.82 6.33
N GLY A 15 2.42 -1.11 6.65
CA GLY A 15 3.51 -0.83 5.71
C GLY A 15 4.18 0.52 5.90
N ASP A 16 4.70 1.07 4.80
CA ASP A 16 5.39 2.35 4.81
C ASP A 16 4.46 3.53 4.48
N SER A 17 4.99 4.60 3.86
CA SER A 17 4.18 5.76 3.48
C SER A 17 3.18 5.45 2.36
N HIS A 18 3.42 4.41 1.53
CA HIS A 18 2.48 3.96 0.52
C HIS A 18 1.30 3.18 1.13
N ALA A 19 1.47 2.53 2.27
CA ALA A 19 0.31 2.09 3.05
C ALA A 19 -0.45 3.29 3.66
N ALA A 20 0.29 4.26 4.24
CA ALA A 20 -0.34 5.42 4.86
C ALA A 20 -1.16 6.28 3.89
N GLU A 21 -0.83 6.34 2.60
CA GLU A 21 -1.60 7.12 1.62
C GLU A 21 -2.99 6.57 1.32
N TRP A 22 -3.23 5.27 1.59
CA TRP A 22 -4.54 4.65 1.49
C TRP A 22 -5.46 4.98 2.67
N PHE A 23 -4.90 5.49 3.77
CA PHE A 23 -5.64 5.76 5.00
C PHE A 23 -6.92 6.57 4.80
N PRO A 24 -6.97 7.67 3.99
CA PRO A 24 -8.18 8.45 3.81
C PRO A 24 -9.32 7.66 3.12
N ALA A 25 -8.99 6.68 2.30
CA ALA A 25 -9.98 5.78 1.69
C ALA A 25 -10.51 4.79 2.74
N PHE A 26 -9.62 4.14 3.47
CA PHE A 26 -9.99 3.21 4.55
C PHE A 26 -10.81 3.89 5.64
N GLU A 27 -10.48 5.12 6.03
CA GLU A 27 -11.24 5.86 7.04
C GLU A 27 -12.72 6.02 6.63
N LYS A 28 -12.99 6.39 5.38
CA LYS A 28 -14.37 6.47 4.86
C LYS A 28 -15.10 5.12 4.91
N ILE A 29 -14.40 4.05 4.54
CA ILE A 29 -14.97 2.70 4.49
C ILE A 29 -15.32 2.22 5.89
N VAL A 30 -14.41 2.36 6.87
CA VAL A 30 -14.67 1.87 8.23
C VAL A 30 -15.77 2.66 8.93
N ILE A 31 -15.92 3.95 8.64
CA ILE A 31 -17.05 4.75 9.12
C ILE A 31 -18.37 4.23 8.53
N LYS A 32 -18.41 3.97 7.21
CA LYS A 32 -19.58 3.45 6.51
C LYS A 32 -20.05 2.10 7.06
N HIS A 33 -19.10 1.17 7.27
CA HIS A 33 -19.40 -0.19 7.71
C HIS A 33 -19.39 -0.40 9.23
N LYS A 34 -19.06 0.64 10.00
CA LYS A 34 -18.87 0.57 11.45
C LYS A 34 -17.81 -0.46 11.84
N TRP A 35 -16.73 -0.54 11.06
CA TRP A 35 -15.55 -1.33 11.38
C TRP A 35 -14.55 -0.52 12.21
N LYS A 36 -13.59 -1.21 12.81
CA LYS A 36 -12.44 -0.59 13.49
C LYS A 36 -11.19 -0.73 12.61
N LEU A 37 -10.51 0.40 12.34
CA LEU A 37 -9.23 0.45 11.64
C LEU A 37 -8.10 0.77 12.60
N ILE A 38 -7.02 0.00 12.51
CA ILE A 38 -5.77 0.30 13.19
C ILE A 38 -4.67 0.47 12.13
N SER A 39 -4.00 1.62 12.15
CA SER A 39 -2.91 1.92 11.22
C SER A 39 -1.56 1.60 11.86
N TYR A 40 -0.83 0.67 11.26
CA TYR A 40 0.54 0.26 11.60
C TYR A 40 1.48 0.72 10.50
N THR A 41 1.65 2.04 10.37
CA THR A 41 2.44 2.60 9.27
C THR A 41 3.66 3.34 9.78
N LYS A 42 4.80 3.19 9.08
CA LYS A 42 6.04 3.89 9.39
C LYS A 42 6.77 4.26 8.11
N ARG A 43 6.88 5.57 7.86
CA ARG A 43 7.53 6.11 6.67
C ARG A 43 8.87 5.44 6.37
N GLY A 44 9.02 4.90 5.14
CA GLY A 44 10.25 4.27 4.65
C GLY A 44 10.62 2.94 5.29
N CYS A 45 9.72 2.35 6.09
CA CYS A 45 9.87 1.02 6.64
C CYS A 45 8.92 0.06 5.93
N PRO A 46 9.43 -0.82 5.05
CA PRO A 46 8.59 -1.80 4.38
C PRO A 46 8.00 -2.82 5.37
N PRO A 47 6.87 -3.45 5.02
CA PRO A 47 6.24 -4.49 5.83
C PRO A 47 7.00 -5.82 5.84
N VAL A 48 8.16 -5.87 5.21
CA VAL A 48 9.00 -7.06 5.03
C VAL A 48 10.35 -6.89 5.71
N ASP A 49 10.95 -8.00 6.19
CA ASP A 49 12.25 -7.93 6.88
C ASP A 49 13.43 -7.87 5.91
N ILE A 50 13.56 -6.71 5.26
CA ILE A 50 14.72 -6.40 4.41
C ILE A 50 15.38 -5.12 4.94
N PRO A 51 16.71 -5.11 5.11
CA PRO A 51 17.44 -3.91 5.44
C PRO A 51 17.34 -2.86 4.33
N THR A 52 16.80 -1.67 4.66
CA THR A 52 16.59 -0.57 3.72
C THR A 52 17.56 0.57 3.96
N TYR A 53 17.91 1.28 2.87
CA TYR A 53 18.61 2.56 2.95
C TYR A 53 17.63 3.71 2.82
N SER A 54 17.59 4.58 3.81
CA SER A 54 16.78 5.79 3.77
C SER A 54 17.55 6.94 3.15
N LYS A 55 17.12 7.41 1.97
CA LYS A 55 17.68 8.64 1.35
C LYS A 55 17.49 9.85 2.25
N VAL A 56 16.36 9.96 2.93
CA VAL A 56 16.00 11.08 3.80
C VAL A 56 16.92 11.15 5.01
N LEU A 57 17.23 10.01 5.62
CA LEU A 57 18.08 9.93 6.81
C LEU A 57 19.57 9.79 6.45
N GLY A 58 19.91 9.52 5.19
CA GLY A 58 21.28 9.28 4.73
C GLY A 58 21.94 8.04 5.32
N LYS A 59 21.17 7.10 5.84
CA LYS A 59 21.69 5.90 6.54
C LYS A 59 20.83 4.65 6.32
N ILE A 60 21.38 3.48 6.69
CA ILE A 60 20.60 2.26 6.83
C ILE A 60 19.57 2.46 7.94
N TYR A 61 18.30 2.16 7.65
CA TYR A 61 17.19 2.42 8.57
C TYR A 61 16.96 1.21 9.51
N LYS A 62 17.86 1.06 10.49
CA LYS A 62 17.86 -0.08 11.43
C LYS A 62 16.62 -0.15 12.30
N GLU A 63 15.97 0.99 12.54
CA GLU A 63 14.77 1.11 13.37
C GLU A 63 13.52 0.46 12.74
N CYS A 64 13.60 -0.02 11.49
CA CYS A 64 12.51 -0.74 10.86
C CYS A 64 12.33 -2.16 11.42
N ALA A 65 13.42 -2.89 11.69
CA ALA A 65 13.35 -4.27 12.17
C ALA A 65 12.60 -4.38 13.52
N PRO A 66 13.00 -3.69 14.60
CA PRO A 66 12.27 -3.76 15.87
C PRO A 66 10.85 -3.20 15.77
N TRP A 67 10.59 -2.26 14.86
CA TRP A 67 9.24 -1.77 14.62
C TRP A 67 8.35 -2.88 14.05
N ARG A 68 8.80 -3.62 13.03
CA ARG A 68 8.03 -4.72 12.43
C ARG A 68 7.70 -5.80 13.45
N GLU A 69 8.70 -6.26 14.23
CA GLU A 69 8.50 -7.26 15.28
C GLU A 69 7.43 -6.83 16.29
N ASN A 70 7.47 -5.56 16.72
CA ASN A 70 6.48 -5.02 17.65
C ASN A 70 5.09 -4.91 16.99
N VAL A 71 5.02 -4.52 15.72
CA VAL A 71 3.74 -4.39 15.00
C VAL A 71 3.06 -5.73 14.84
N LEU A 72 3.77 -6.79 14.43
CA LEU A 72 3.19 -8.12 14.28
C LEU A 72 2.60 -8.63 15.61
N LYS A 73 3.32 -8.47 16.70
CA LYS A 73 2.82 -8.81 18.06
C LYS A 73 1.60 -7.97 18.43
N GLN A 74 1.63 -6.68 18.12
CA GLN A 74 0.54 -5.78 18.46
C GLN A 74 -0.74 -6.06 17.65
N MET A 75 -0.63 -6.49 16.38
CA MET A 75 -1.79 -6.89 15.57
C MET A 75 -2.57 -8.04 16.23
N VAL A 76 -1.87 -9.03 16.75
CA VAL A 76 -2.48 -10.16 17.49
C VAL A 76 -3.18 -9.67 18.75
N ILE A 77 -2.51 -8.84 19.56
CA ILE A 77 -3.07 -8.25 20.79
C ILE A 77 -4.31 -7.40 20.49
N ASP A 78 -4.28 -6.64 19.40
CA ASP A 78 -5.39 -5.78 19.00
C ASP A 78 -6.56 -6.56 18.38
N GLY A 79 -6.39 -7.86 18.09
CA GLY A 79 -7.41 -8.73 17.49
C GLY A 79 -7.68 -8.41 16.03
N VAL A 80 -6.65 -8.00 15.27
CA VAL A 80 -6.78 -7.72 13.82
C VAL A 80 -7.11 -9.01 13.08
N GLN A 81 -8.17 -8.99 12.28
CA GLN A 81 -8.64 -10.14 11.51
C GLN A 81 -8.12 -10.12 10.06
N VAL A 82 -8.13 -8.93 9.46
CA VAL A 82 -7.64 -8.70 8.08
C VAL A 82 -6.64 -7.56 8.13
N VAL A 83 -5.48 -7.74 7.51
CA VAL A 83 -4.48 -6.68 7.38
C VAL A 83 -4.19 -6.38 5.92
N PHE A 84 -4.35 -5.12 5.53
CA PHE A 84 -4.02 -4.61 4.21
C PHE A 84 -2.55 -4.18 4.20
N VAL A 85 -1.76 -4.82 3.34
CA VAL A 85 -0.30 -4.67 3.28
C VAL A 85 0.07 -3.92 2.02
N ALA A 86 0.66 -2.72 2.17
CA ALA A 86 1.12 -1.91 1.06
C ALA A 86 2.53 -1.37 1.31
N HIS A 87 3.28 -1.13 0.24
CA HIS A 87 4.64 -0.65 0.32
C HIS A 87 5.08 0.04 -0.96
N PHE A 88 6.08 0.91 -0.84
CA PHE A 88 6.75 1.48 -1.99
C PHE A 88 7.69 0.45 -2.63
N ASP A 89 7.41 0.03 -3.84
CA ASP A 89 8.13 -1.03 -4.56
C ASP A 89 9.55 -0.64 -5.00
N ARG A 90 9.92 0.66 -4.90
CA ARG A 90 11.22 1.22 -5.27
C ARG A 90 12.10 1.59 -4.08
N LEU A 91 11.83 1.02 -2.89
CA LEU A 91 12.70 1.20 -1.74
C LEU A 91 14.12 0.69 -2.03
N LEU A 92 15.11 1.40 -1.48
CA LEU A 92 16.51 1.09 -1.73
C LEU A 92 17.02 0.00 -0.81
N SER A 93 17.72 -0.98 -1.38
CA SER A 93 18.51 -1.95 -0.63
C SER A 93 19.59 -1.26 0.21
N ALA A 94 19.80 -1.73 1.43
CA ALA A 94 20.85 -1.24 2.32
C ALA A 94 22.25 -1.48 1.77
N SER A 95 22.46 -2.57 0.99
CA SER A 95 23.75 -2.97 0.46
C SER A 95 24.10 -2.28 -0.85
N THR A 96 23.18 -2.24 -1.81
CA THR A 96 23.41 -1.76 -3.18
C THR A 96 22.99 -0.31 -3.41
N ARG A 97 22.09 0.21 -2.55
CA ARG A 97 21.46 1.55 -2.68
C ARG A 97 20.72 1.78 -3.99
N VAL A 98 20.31 0.69 -4.64
CA VAL A 98 19.35 0.71 -5.76
C VAL A 98 18.06 0.05 -5.34
N PRO A 99 16.96 0.19 -6.10
CA PRO A 99 15.72 -0.51 -5.81
C PRO A 99 15.96 -2.01 -5.65
N MET A 100 15.32 -2.61 -4.66
CA MET A 100 15.47 -4.03 -4.37
C MET A 100 14.93 -4.90 -5.50
N TRP A 101 15.54 -6.04 -5.72
CA TRP A 101 15.12 -7.02 -6.71
C TRP A 101 13.84 -7.74 -6.27
N GLN A 102 12.98 -8.06 -7.20
CA GLN A 102 11.73 -8.81 -6.98
C GLN A 102 11.95 -10.10 -6.17
N LYS A 103 13.03 -10.84 -6.43
CA LYS A 103 13.34 -12.08 -5.70
C LYS A 103 13.55 -11.85 -4.20
N GLU A 104 14.22 -10.74 -3.82
CA GLU A 104 14.43 -10.38 -2.41
C GLU A 104 13.10 -9.99 -1.76
N TRP A 105 12.29 -9.19 -2.46
CA TRP A 105 10.95 -8.82 -2.02
C TRP A 105 10.05 -10.04 -1.81
N ARG A 106 9.99 -10.93 -2.80
CA ARG A 106 9.14 -12.13 -2.75
C ARG A 106 9.46 -13.00 -1.53
N ALA A 107 10.75 -13.31 -1.32
CA ALA A 107 11.16 -14.15 -0.20
C ALA A 107 10.78 -13.53 1.15
N ALA A 108 11.02 -12.23 1.33
CA ALA A 108 10.72 -11.54 2.57
C ALA A 108 9.20 -11.29 2.77
N LEU A 109 8.46 -11.05 1.69
CA LEU A 109 7.01 -10.91 1.76
C LEU A 109 6.33 -12.24 2.10
N GLN A 110 6.84 -13.37 1.57
CA GLN A 110 6.36 -14.69 1.93
C GLN A 110 6.48 -14.94 3.44
N VAL A 111 7.63 -14.61 4.03
CA VAL A 111 7.81 -14.73 5.50
C VAL A 111 6.78 -13.90 6.26
N THR A 112 6.50 -12.67 5.81
CA THR A 112 5.50 -11.81 6.45
C THR A 112 4.08 -12.39 6.30
N VAL A 113 3.73 -12.88 5.12
CA VAL A 113 2.43 -13.55 4.86
C VAL A 113 2.27 -14.78 5.75
N ASP A 114 3.30 -15.63 5.81
CA ASP A 114 3.27 -16.86 6.62
C ASP A 114 3.13 -16.56 8.12
N GLN A 115 3.84 -15.53 8.61
CA GLN A 115 3.74 -15.10 10.01
C GLN A 115 2.34 -14.58 10.35
N LEU A 116 1.77 -13.72 9.51
CA LEU A 116 0.41 -13.20 9.70
C LEU A 116 -0.62 -14.34 9.70
N THR A 117 -0.54 -15.23 8.72
CA THR A 117 -1.46 -16.36 8.59
C THR A 117 -1.36 -17.32 9.78
N ALA A 118 -0.14 -17.61 10.26
CA ALA A 118 0.08 -18.46 11.43
C ALA A 118 -0.54 -17.90 12.72
N GLU A 119 -0.69 -16.58 12.80
CA GLU A 119 -1.34 -15.88 13.91
C GLU A 119 -2.85 -15.63 13.69
N GLY A 120 -3.44 -16.21 12.65
CA GLY A 120 -4.85 -16.06 12.33
C GLY A 120 -5.23 -14.70 11.72
N VAL A 121 -4.25 -13.93 11.23
CA VAL A 121 -4.47 -12.66 10.55
C VAL A 121 -4.45 -12.87 9.04
N THR A 122 -5.53 -12.55 8.35
CA THR A 122 -5.61 -12.69 6.88
C THR A 122 -4.91 -11.50 6.19
N PRO A 123 -3.78 -11.72 5.49
CA PRO A 123 -3.14 -10.66 4.72
C PRO A 123 -3.85 -10.42 3.39
N VAL A 124 -4.00 -9.15 3.02
CA VAL A 124 -4.45 -8.69 1.70
C VAL A 124 -3.37 -7.76 1.15
N LEU A 125 -2.70 -8.18 0.08
CA LEU A 125 -1.63 -7.41 -0.54
C LEU A 125 -2.23 -6.34 -1.46
N ILE A 126 -1.74 -5.11 -1.39
CA ILE A 126 -2.16 -4.02 -2.28
C ILE A 126 -1.04 -3.78 -3.31
N GLU A 127 -1.37 -3.87 -4.61
CA GLU A 127 -0.47 -3.44 -5.67
C GLU A 127 -0.10 -1.97 -5.46
N ASP A 128 1.20 -1.64 -5.59
CA ASP A 128 1.66 -0.26 -5.38
C ASP A 128 1.02 0.72 -6.36
N THR A 129 0.93 1.99 -5.96
CA THR A 129 0.39 3.05 -6.81
C THR A 129 1.36 3.40 -7.94
N PRO A 130 0.88 3.93 -9.09
CA PRO A 130 1.76 4.28 -10.19
C PRO A 130 2.80 5.31 -9.77
N TYR A 131 4.06 5.07 -10.13
CA TYR A 131 5.17 5.98 -9.87
C TYR A 131 5.28 7.05 -10.96
N PRO A 132 5.00 8.34 -10.67
CA PRO A 132 5.09 9.39 -11.68
C PRO A 132 6.53 9.71 -12.10
N GLY A 133 7.53 9.38 -11.27
CA GLY A 133 8.95 9.56 -11.58
C GLY A 133 9.44 11.01 -11.54
N GLN A 134 8.57 11.94 -11.17
CA GLN A 134 8.85 13.38 -11.06
C GLN A 134 7.88 14.03 -10.08
N ASP A 135 8.27 15.15 -9.50
CA ASP A 135 7.39 15.97 -8.66
C ASP A 135 6.23 16.52 -9.51
N VAL A 136 5.05 15.95 -9.30
CA VAL A 136 3.86 16.21 -10.14
C VAL A 136 3.39 17.66 -10.03
N PRO A 137 3.29 18.30 -8.87
CA PRO A 137 2.94 19.71 -8.77
C PRO A 137 3.90 20.62 -9.55
N THR A 138 5.20 20.35 -9.48
CA THR A 138 6.21 21.09 -10.24
C THR A 138 6.06 20.87 -11.75
N CYS A 139 5.83 19.66 -12.20
CA CYS A 139 5.58 19.37 -13.60
C CYS A 139 4.34 20.12 -14.12
N LEU A 140 3.23 20.01 -13.41
CA LEU A 140 1.97 20.66 -13.78
C LEU A 140 2.09 22.19 -13.83
N SER A 141 2.84 22.79 -12.92
CA SER A 141 3.09 24.24 -12.94
C SER A 141 3.84 24.71 -14.17
N ARG A 142 4.70 23.85 -14.75
CA ARG A 142 5.45 24.13 -15.99
C ARG A 142 4.65 23.84 -17.26
N HIS A 143 3.66 22.95 -17.16
CA HIS A 143 2.88 22.42 -18.28
C HIS A 143 1.37 22.65 -18.11
N TYR A 144 0.96 23.77 -17.50
CA TYR A 144 -0.44 24.05 -17.16
C TYR A 144 -1.39 24.10 -18.37
N THR A 145 -0.88 24.32 -19.59
CA THR A 145 -1.65 24.27 -20.84
C THR A 145 -1.67 22.88 -21.49
N ASN A 146 -0.82 21.94 -21.03
CA ASN A 146 -0.73 20.58 -21.54
C ASN A 146 -0.31 19.61 -20.40
N VAL A 147 -1.22 19.38 -19.48
CA VAL A 147 -0.98 18.56 -18.28
C VAL A 147 -0.63 17.10 -18.59
N GLN A 148 -1.00 16.61 -19.77
CA GLN A 148 -0.73 15.24 -20.22
C GLN A 148 0.77 14.95 -20.34
N LEU A 149 1.61 15.97 -20.49
CA LEU A 149 3.08 15.82 -20.47
C LEU A 149 3.60 15.36 -19.11
N CYS A 150 2.80 15.46 -18.05
CA CYS A 150 3.15 14.99 -16.71
C CYS A 150 2.68 13.57 -16.41
N ASN A 151 1.92 12.96 -17.31
CA ASN A 151 1.42 11.60 -17.14
C ASN A 151 2.51 10.58 -17.45
N PRO A 152 2.88 9.68 -16.52
CA PRO A 152 3.78 8.58 -16.84
C PRO A 152 3.08 7.57 -17.75
N ILE A 153 3.84 6.95 -18.63
CA ILE A 153 3.39 5.78 -19.38
C ILE A 153 3.40 4.56 -18.48
N ILE A 154 2.56 3.57 -18.74
CA ILE A 154 2.39 2.39 -17.86
C ILE A 154 3.70 1.69 -17.56
N SER A 155 4.55 1.45 -18.56
CA SER A 155 5.83 0.74 -18.41
C SER A 155 6.87 1.47 -17.56
N SER A 156 6.70 2.79 -17.32
CA SER A 156 7.54 3.54 -16.38
C SER A 156 6.89 3.70 -15.02
N ALA A 157 5.55 3.69 -14.98
CA ALA A 157 4.77 3.86 -13.77
C ALA A 157 4.78 2.62 -12.87
N TYR A 158 4.79 1.44 -13.45
CA TYR A 158 4.80 0.17 -12.72
C TYR A 158 6.08 -0.62 -12.99
N ARG A 159 6.38 -1.52 -12.08
CA ARG A 159 7.43 -2.52 -12.21
C ARG A 159 6.77 -3.86 -12.57
N ASP A 160 7.04 -4.34 -13.79
CA ASP A 160 6.46 -5.61 -14.27
C ASP A 160 6.91 -6.80 -13.42
N ASP A 161 8.15 -6.77 -12.90
CA ASP A 161 8.66 -7.83 -12.01
C ASP A 161 7.93 -7.87 -10.66
N MET A 162 7.49 -6.73 -10.13
CA MET A 162 6.69 -6.66 -8.89
C MET A 162 5.24 -7.09 -9.15
N HIS A 163 4.69 -6.73 -10.30
CA HIS A 163 3.37 -7.20 -10.72
C HIS A 163 3.34 -8.73 -10.82
N GLN A 164 4.32 -9.34 -11.50
CA GLN A 164 4.46 -10.79 -11.60
C GLN A 164 4.58 -11.47 -10.23
N MET A 165 5.30 -10.84 -9.29
CA MET A 165 5.39 -11.35 -7.92
C MET A 165 4.02 -11.40 -7.25
N LEU A 166 3.20 -10.38 -7.41
CA LEU A 166 1.84 -10.36 -6.86
C LEU A 166 0.93 -11.39 -7.53
N GLU A 167 1.05 -11.62 -8.85
CA GLU A 167 0.34 -12.71 -9.54
C GLU A 167 0.70 -14.09 -8.97
N ASP A 168 1.97 -14.31 -8.59
CA ASP A 168 2.39 -15.53 -7.94
C ASP A 168 1.74 -15.72 -6.56
N PHE A 169 1.56 -14.63 -5.78
CA PHE A 169 0.85 -14.68 -4.50
C PHE A 169 -0.65 -14.92 -4.70
N ASP A 170 -1.29 -14.26 -5.64
CA ASP A 170 -2.71 -14.44 -5.98
C ASP A 170 -2.99 -15.89 -6.41
N SER A 171 -2.12 -16.46 -7.24
CA SER A 171 -2.17 -17.86 -7.66
C SER A 171 -1.99 -18.84 -6.50
N ALA A 172 -1.33 -18.44 -5.41
CA ALA A 172 -1.17 -19.17 -4.16
C ALA A 172 -2.29 -18.92 -3.14
N ASN A 173 -3.41 -18.32 -3.57
CA ASN A 173 -4.57 -17.95 -2.76
C ASN A 173 -4.32 -16.90 -1.67
N VAL A 174 -3.31 -16.05 -1.83
CA VAL A 174 -3.16 -14.82 -1.04
C VAL A 174 -3.93 -13.70 -1.75
N HIS A 175 -4.88 -13.08 -1.07
CA HIS A 175 -5.67 -12.00 -1.67
C HIS A 175 -4.79 -10.83 -2.12
N VAL A 176 -4.96 -10.42 -3.39
CA VAL A 176 -4.29 -9.26 -3.98
C VAL A 176 -5.31 -8.24 -4.46
N LEU A 177 -5.13 -6.99 -4.06
CA LEU A 177 -5.89 -5.86 -4.58
C LEU A 177 -5.14 -5.25 -5.75
N TRP A 178 -5.68 -5.45 -6.93
CA TRP A 178 -5.18 -4.90 -8.18
C TRP A 178 -5.67 -3.47 -8.33
N THR A 179 -4.74 -2.51 -8.24
CA THR A 179 -5.08 -1.08 -8.19
C THR A 179 -4.88 -0.35 -9.52
N ARG A 180 -4.08 -0.93 -10.43
CA ARG A 180 -3.67 -0.32 -11.70
C ARG A 180 -4.83 0.28 -12.49
N GLN A 181 -5.96 -0.42 -12.58
CA GLN A 181 -7.15 0.03 -13.31
C GLN A 181 -7.87 1.22 -12.66
N TRP A 182 -7.55 1.57 -11.40
CA TRP A 182 -8.11 2.74 -10.72
C TRP A 182 -7.32 4.02 -11.00
N PHE A 183 -6.10 3.87 -11.47
CA PHE A 183 -5.16 4.96 -11.72
C PHE A 183 -4.88 5.18 -13.21
N CYS A 184 -4.91 4.13 -14.02
CA CYS A 184 -4.39 4.17 -15.37
C CYS A 184 -5.45 3.81 -16.42
N THR A 185 -5.26 4.34 -17.60
CA THR A 185 -5.92 3.95 -18.85
C THR A 185 -4.95 3.12 -19.69
N GLU A 186 -5.38 2.67 -20.87
CA GLU A 186 -4.50 1.94 -21.82
C GLU A 186 -3.28 2.75 -22.27
N VAL A 187 -3.36 4.07 -22.24
CA VAL A 187 -2.29 4.97 -22.76
C VAL A 187 -1.37 5.52 -21.68
N GLY A 188 -1.74 5.44 -20.40
CA GLY A 188 -0.92 5.95 -19.31
C GLY A 188 -1.72 6.25 -18.04
N CYS A 189 -1.03 6.78 -17.04
CA CYS A 189 -1.60 7.04 -15.71
C CYS A 189 -1.76 8.56 -15.50
N PRO A 190 -2.98 9.10 -15.57
CA PRO A 190 -3.23 10.53 -15.42
C PRO A 190 -2.75 11.06 -14.07
N THR A 191 -2.08 12.22 -14.08
CA THR A 191 -1.72 12.94 -12.85
C THR A 191 -2.82 13.86 -12.34
N VAL A 192 -3.85 14.09 -13.17
CA VAL A 192 -5.08 14.82 -12.84
C VAL A 192 -6.27 14.05 -13.37
N VAL A 193 -7.25 13.77 -12.51
CA VAL A 193 -8.52 13.10 -12.86
C VAL A 193 -9.68 14.05 -12.55
N GLY A 194 -10.36 14.52 -13.59
CA GLY A 194 -11.32 15.63 -13.45
C GLY A 194 -10.62 16.88 -12.90
N ASN A 195 -11.03 17.32 -11.70
CA ASN A 195 -10.41 18.45 -10.99
C ASN A 195 -9.55 18.01 -9.80
N ILE A 196 -9.18 16.72 -9.75
CA ILE A 196 -8.46 16.15 -8.59
C ILE A 196 -7.02 15.86 -9.00
N LEU A 197 -6.07 16.43 -8.25
CA LEU A 197 -4.66 16.10 -8.34
C LEU A 197 -4.44 14.71 -7.75
N VAL A 198 -3.83 13.80 -8.54
CA VAL A 198 -3.59 12.42 -8.09
C VAL A 198 -2.42 12.34 -7.13
N TYR A 199 -1.29 12.99 -7.42
CA TYR A 199 -0.07 12.91 -6.62
C TYR A 199 0.30 14.25 -6.00
N ARG A 200 0.72 14.23 -4.73
CA ARG A 200 1.16 15.42 -3.98
C ARG A 200 2.66 15.71 -4.12
N ASP A 201 3.42 14.76 -4.59
CA ASP A 201 4.88 14.80 -4.80
C ASP A 201 5.29 13.86 -5.95
N ASP A 202 6.47 13.24 -5.87
CA ASP A 202 7.01 12.35 -6.90
C ASP A 202 6.56 10.90 -6.79
N ASN A 203 5.79 10.52 -5.74
CA ASN A 203 5.38 9.13 -5.53
C ASN A 203 4.11 8.93 -4.69
N HIS A 204 3.69 9.89 -3.86
CA HIS A 204 2.54 9.71 -2.98
C HIS A 204 1.25 10.27 -3.57
N MET A 205 0.15 9.52 -3.47
CA MET A 205 -1.15 10.05 -3.84
C MET A 205 -1.66 11.11 -2.84
N THR A 206 -2.59 11.95 -3.30
CA THR A 206 -3.23 12.96 -2.46
C THR A 206 -4.33 12.37 -1.60
N VAL A 207 -4.60 12.99 -0.45
CA VAL A 207 -5.75 12.68 0.41
C VAL A 207 -7.06 12.78 -0.37
N THR A 208 -7.17 13.79 -1.25
CA THR A 208 -8.38 14.02 -2.06
C THR A 208 -8.61 12.88 -3.04
N PHE A 209 -7.56 12.41 -3.73
CA PHE A 209 -7.68 11.30 -4.67
C PHE A 209 -7.93 9.97 -3.95
N ALA A 210 -7.22 9.67 -2.86
CA ALA A 210 -7.50 8.50 -2.03
C ALA A 210 -8.97 8.47 -1.58
N SER A 211 -9.49 9.61 -1.13
CA SER A 211 -10.90 9.77 -0.75
C SER A 211 -11.87 9.62 -1.92
N PHE A 212 -11.47 10.00 -3.13
CA PHE A 212 -12.27 9.89 -4.35
C PHE A 212 -12.42 8.44 -4.80
N ILE A 213 -11.34 7.65 -4.73
CA ILE A 213 -11.35 6.22 -5.12
C ILE A 213 -11.83 5.29 -4.00
N ALA A 214 -12.19 5.82 -2.81
CA ALA A 214 -12.69 5.01 -1.70
C ALA A 214 -13.86 4.07 -2.07
N PRO A 215 -14.83 4.43 -2.94
CA PRO A 215 -15.88 3.50 -3.37
C PRO A 215 -15.36 2.30 -4.16
N LEU A 216 -14.27 2.45 -4.92
CA LEU A 216 -13.64 1.34 -5.65
C LEU A 216 -12.93 0.39 -4.68
N LEU A 217 -12.20 0.95 -3.73
CA LEU A 217 -11.56 0.16 -2.67
C LEU A 217 -12.62 -0.57 -1.82
N ASP A 218 -13.70 0.11 -1.43
CA ASP A 218 -14.80 -0.48 -0.67
C ASP A 218 -15.39 -1.71 -1.37
N ALA A 219 -15.73 -1.57 -2.65
CA ALA A 219 -16.26 -2.67 -3.45
C ALA A 219 -15.28 -3.86 -3.57
N ALA A 220 -13.98 -3.59 -3.55
CA ALA A 220 -12.97 -4.64 -3.67
C ALA A 220 -12.69 -5.39 -2.37
N ILE A 221 -12.92 -4.77 -1.19
CA ILE A 221 -12.53 -5.35 0.10
C ILE A 221 -13.70 -5.84 0.96
N VAL A 222 -14.93 -5.37 0.70
CA VAL A 222 -16.07 -5.64 1.58
C VAL A 222 -16.35 -7.15 1.73
N ASP A 223 -16.24 -7.91 0.66
CA ASP A 223 -16.52 -9.34 0.68
C ASP A 223 -15.47 -10.12 1.48
N VAL A 224 -14.19 -9.85 1.30
CA VAL A 224 -13.13 -10.53 2.05
C VAL A 224 -13.19 -10.19 3.53
N VAL A 225 -13.44 -8.93 3.89
CA VAL A 225 -13.57 -8.51 5.30
C VAL A 225 -14.78 -9.18 5.96
N ASN A 226 -15.94 -9.18 5.31
CA ASN A 226 -17.14 -9.80 5.84
C ASN A 226 -16.97 -11.33 5.98
N TRP A 227 -16.35 -11.98 4.99
CA TRP A 227 -16.12 -13.41 5.03
C TRP A 227 -15.20 -13.80 6.21
N VAL A 228 -14.05 -13.14 6.36
CA VAL A 228 -13.11 -13.40 7.46
C VAL A 228 -13.75 -13.12 8.82
N SER A 229 -14.46 -12.00 8.96
CA SER A 229 -15.12 -11.64 10.22
C SER A 229 -16.22 -12.60 10.65
N SER A 230 -16.83 -13.30 9.69
CA SER A 230 -17.88 -14.31 9.96
C SER A 230 -17.33 -15.74 10.15
N HIS A 231 -16.05 -15.97 9.82
CA HIS A 231 -15.36 -17.25 9.96
C HIS A 231 -14.04 -17.07 10.71
N PRO A 232 -14.07 -16.71 12.02
CA PRO A 232 -12.85 -16.52 12.79
C PRO A 232 -12.06 -17.84 12.83
N GLN A 233 -10.74 -17.71 12.56
CA GLN A 233 -9.80 -18.86 12.54
C GLN A 233 -9.39 -19.27 13.95
#